data_8cce19be7787b72962dbe558cbd26a8a
#
_entry.id   8cce19be7787b72962dbe558cbd26a8a
#
_cell.length_a   1.000
_cell.length_b   1.000
_cell.length_c   1.000
_cell.angle_alpha   90.00
_cell.angle_beta   90.00
_cell.angle_gamma   90.00
#
_symmetry.space_group_name_H-M   'P 1'
#
loop_
_entity.id
_entity.type
_entity.pdbx_description
1 polymer ?
#
loop_
_entity_poly.entity_id
_entity_poly.type
_entity_poly.pdbx_seq_one_letter_code
_entity_poly.pdbx_strand_id
1 'polypeptide(L)'
;MKKYLIIFLAFTVYACDFSKRIDTTAAVKEMRERQVKRVLPQDIVNQVDVWGQELQANLAKGQVADTLSSKNKVSIQSGSIETLKKSVKDSKINEMLDAIAFGLSQKQDIPASIQKNSSGDSLYYIYPTKDGNVTLIGFSKKQVIIQMDKPLIK
;
A
#
# COMPACT_ATOMS: atom_id res chain seq x y z
N MET A 1 -47.33 -49.90 -37.63
CA MET A 1 -46.64 -49.40 -36.39
C MET A 1 -45.12 -49.37 -36.49
N LYS A 2 -44.44 -50.28 -37.17
CA LYS A 2 -42.97 -50.29 -37.33
C LYS A 2 -42.37 -49.10 -38.08
N LYS A 3 -43.08 -48.47 -39.02
CA LYS A 3 -42.60 -47.31 -39.82
C LYS A 3 -42.50 -46.02 -39.04
N TYR A 4 -43.30 -45.80 -38.01
CA TYR A 4 -43.26 -44.61 -37.15
C TYR A 4 -42.17 -44.66 -36.11
N LEU A 5 -41.74 -45.86 -35.72
CA LEU A 5 -40.64 -46.04 -34.74
C LEU A 5 -39.30 -45.61 -35.29
N ILE A 6 -39.09 -45.81 -36.64
CA ILE A 6 -37.85 -45.43 -37.31
C ILE A 6 -37.75 -43.91 -37.47
N ILE A 7 -38.86 -43.22 -37.68
CA ILE A 7 -38.90 -41.74 -37.80
C ILE A 7 -38.62 -41.09 -36.45
N PHE A 8 -39.13 -41.70 -35.35
CA PHE A 8 -38.85 -41.17 -34.01
C PHE A 8 -37.38 -41.34 -33.56
N LEU A 9 -36.72 -42.43 -34.03
CA LEU A 9 -35.31 -42.71 -33.73
C LEU A 9 -34.39 -41.74 -34.51
N ALA A 10 -34.77 -41.28 -35.71
CA ALA A 10 -33.99 -40.35 -36.53
C ALA A 10 -33.98 -38.92 -35.92
N PHE A 11 -35.01 -38.52 -35.20
CA PHE A 11 -35.09 -37.18 -34.55
C PHE A 11 -34.19 -37.03 -33.33
N THR A 12 -33.84 -38.14 -32.65
CA THR A 12 -33.00 -38.10 -31.43
C THR A 12 -31.52 -37.88 -31.71
N VAL A 13 -31.06 -38.05 -32.95
CA VAL A 13 -29.64 -37.91 -33.33
C VAL A 13 -29.25 -36.45 -33.65
N TYR A 14 -30.24 -35.59 -33.93
CA TYR A 14 -29.99 -34.18 -34.26
C TYR A 14 -29.92 -33.27 -33.04
N ALA A 15 -30.12 -33.79 -31.81
CA ALA A 15 -30.16 -33.01 -30.59
C ALA A 15 -28.79 -32.87 -29.86
N CYS A 16 -27.71 -33.41 -30.44
CA CYS A 16 -26.39 -33.40 -29.79
C CYS A 16 -25.34 -32.58 -30.52
N ASP A 17 -25.66 -31.35 -30.95
CA ASP A 17 -24.60 -30.39 -31.30
C ASP A 17 -24.45 -29.33 -30.21
N PHE A 18 -24.47 -29.80 -28.95
CA PHE A 18 -24.23 -28.95 -27.76
C PHE A 18 -22.77 -28.96 -27.32
N SER A 19 -21.85 -29.37 -28.17
CA SER A 19 -20.42 -29.42 -27.85
C SER A 19 -19.61 -28.25 -28.41
N LYS A 20 -20.22 -27.14 -28.80
CA LYS A 20 -19.46 -25.91 -28.90
C LYS A 20 -19.06 -25.49 -27.50
N ARG A 21 -17.86 -25.92 -27.07
CA ARG A 21 -17.24 -25.38 -25.88
C ARG A 21 -17.29 -23.86 -25.97
N ILE A 22 -18.10 -23.25 -25.11
CA ILE A 22 -18.10 -21.79 -25.02
C ILE A 22 -16.67 -21.41 -24.62
N ASP A 23 -15.97 -20.71 -25.49
CA ASP A 23 -14.64 -20.20 -25.19
C ASP A 23 -14.78 -19.12 -24.11
N THR A 24 -14.58 -19.52 -22.87
CA THR A 24 -14.66 -18.65 -21.70
C THR A 24 -13.33 -17.93 -21.44
N THR A 25 -12.30 -18.14 -22.27
CA THR A 25 -10.95 -17.60 -22.08
C THR A 25 -10.96 -16.09 -22.00
N ALA A 26 -11.71 -15.42 -22.88
CA ALA A 26 -11.84 -13.96 -22.85
C ALA A 26 -12.58 -13.48 -21.60
N ALA A 27 -13.67 -14.14 -21.21
CA ALA A 27 -14.44 -13.79 -20.02
C ALA A 27 -13.62 -14.01 -18.73
N VAL A 28 -12.87 -15.11 -18.65
CA VAL A 28 -11.98 -15.39 -17.50
C VAL A 28 -10.85 -14.38 -17.43
N LYS A 29 -10.28 -13.98 -18.57
CA LYS A 29 -9.25 -12.92 -18.64
C LYS A 29 -9.81 -11.59 -18.15
N GLU A 30 -10.98 -11.20 -18.62
CA GLU A 30 -11.67 -9.98 -18.21
C GLU A 30 -12.03 -10.00 -16.71
N MET A 31 -12.50 -11.14 -16.20
CA MET A 31 -12.74 -11.30 -14.75
C MET A 31 -11.46 -11.17 -13.93
N ARG A 32 -10.31 -11.70 -14.40
CA ARG A 32 -9.02 -11.55 -13.73
C ARG A 32 -8.53 -10.11 -13.76
N GLU A 33 -8.71 -9.41 -14.88
CA GLU A 33 -8.36 -7.99 -15.01
C GLU A 33 -9.25 -7.09 -14.13
N ARG A 34 -10.51 -7.48 -13.93
CA ARG A 34 -11.45 -6.80 -13.04
C ARG A 34 -11.37 -7.25 -11.57
N GLN A 35 -10.58 -8.26 -11.26
CA GLN A 35 -10.38 -8.67 -9.87
C GLN A 35 -9.73 -7.50 -9.12
N VAL A 36 -10.53 -6.85 -8.28
CA VAL A 36 -10.04 -5.85 -7.33
C VAL A 36 -9.04 -6.56 -6.42
N LYS A 37 -7.76 -6.26 -6.60
CA LYS A 37 -6.70 -6.78 -5.74
C LYS A 37 -7.07 -6.42 -4.29
N ARG A 38 -7.36 -7.43 -3.49
CA ARG A 38 -7.62 -7.21 -2.06
C ARG A 38 -6.30 -6.82 -1.41
N VAL A 39 -6.19 -5.55 -1.02
CA VAL A 39 -5.04 -5.05 -0.29
C VAL A 39 -5.30 -5.28 1.19
N LEU A 40 -4.49 -6.12 1.81
CA LEU A 40 -4.54 -6.35 3.25
C LEU A 40 -3.94 -5.16 4.00
N PRO A 41 -4.40 -4.85 5.21
CA PRO A 41 -3.80 -3.79 6.03
C PRO A 41 -2.29 -3.98 6.24
N GLN A 42 -1.83 -5.22 6.32
CA GLN A 42 -0.41 -5.56 6.47
C GLN A 42 0.39 -5.22 5.20
N ASP A 43 -0.18 -5.42 4.01
CA ASP A 43 0.48 -5.07 2.74
C ASP A 43 0.76 -3.57 2.67
N ILE A 44 -0.17 -2.75 3.18
CA ILE A 44 0.01 -1.29 3.25
C ILE A 44 1.16 -0.93 4.17
N VAL A 45 1.23 -1.55 5.35
CA VAL A 45 2.31 -1.30 6.32
C VAL A 45 3.66 -1.72 5.74
N ASN A 46 3.74 -2.91 5.15
CA ASN A 46 4.96 -3.41 4.51
C ASN A 46 5.43 -2.49 3.37
N GLN A 47 4.48 -1.98 2.58
CA GLN A 47 4.81 -1.06 1.49
C GLN A 47 5.32 0.28 2.00
N VAL A 48 4.72 0.80 3.08
CA VAL A 48 5.18 2.03 3.74
C VAL A 48 6.57 1.84 4.33
N ASP A 49 6.87 0.67 4.88
CA ASP A 49 8.22 0.36 5.39
C ASP A 49 9.26 0.40 4.28
N VAL A 50 9.02 -0.29 3.17
CA VAL A 50 9.92 -0.30 2.01
C VAL A 50 10.15 1.11 1.46
N TRP A 51 9.07 1.87 1.26
CA TRP A 51 9.18 3.24 0.78
C TRP A 51 9.81 4.20 1.80
N GLY A 52 9.54 4.00 3.09
CA GLY A 52 10.15 4.77 4.17
C GLY A 52 11.66 4.60 4.18
N GLN A 53 12.15 3.37 4.09
CA GLN A 53 13.58 3.05 4.01
C GLN A 53 14.22 3.64 2.74
N GLU A 54 13.56 3.55 1.60
CA GLU A 54 14.06 4.13 0.34
C GLU A 54 14.17 5.66 0.42
N LEU A 55 13.13 6.34 0.95
CA LEU A 55 13.16 7.79 1.14
C LEU A 55 14.21 8.21 2.18
N GLN A 56 14.36 7.47 3.27
CA GLN A 56 15.42 7.68 4.25
C GLN A 56 16.81 7.62 3.62
N ALA A 57 17.04 6.59 2.78
CA ALA A 57 18.30 6.43 2.07
C ALA A 57 18.56 7.57 1.07
N ASN A 58 17.53 8.08 0.41
CA ASN A 58 17.62 9.20 -0.52
C ASN A 58 17.92 10.53 0.21
N LEU A 59 17.27 10.76 1.35
CA LEU A 59 17.54 11.90 2.22
C LEU A 59 18.98 11.86 2.77
N ALA A 60 19.45 10.68 3.17
CA ALA A 60 20.84 10.49 3.64
C ALA A 60 21.89 10.77 2.54
N LYS A 61 21.53 10.62 1.26
CA LYS A 61 22.35 11.00 0.10
C LYS A 61 22.28 12.49 -0.25
N GLY A 62 21.58 13.29 0.55
CA GLY A 62 21.46 14.74 0.36
C GLY A 62 20.37 15.17 -0.64
N GLN A 63 19.44 14.31 -1.00
CA GLN A 63 18.30 14.74 -1.81
C GLN A 63 17.38 15.67 -1.01
N VAL A 64 16.82 16.66 -1.69
CA VAL A 64 15.97 17.68 -1.06
C VAL A 64 14.62 17.10 -0.70
N ALA A 65 14.21 17.30 0.57
CA ALA A 65 12.95 16.76 1.11
C ALA A 65 11.71 17.23 0.32
N ASP A 66 11.67 18.51 -0.10
CA ASP A 66 10.54 19.07 -0.85
C ASP A 66 10.39 18.42 -2.23
N THR A 67 11.51 18.12 -2.89
CA THR A 67 11.51 17.42 -4.18
C THR A 67 10.98 16.00 -4.05
N LEU A 68 11.45 15.26 -3.04
CA LEU A 68 10.98 13.89 -2.76
C LEU A 68 9.50 13.87 -2.35
N SER A 69 9.10 14.85 -1.55
CA SER A 69 7.72 15.04 -1.09
C SER A 69 6.78 15.23 -2.27
N SER A 70 7.10 16.16 -3.15
CA SER A 70 6.26 16.50 -4.32
C SER A 70 6.19 15.37 -5.33
N LYS A 71 7.32 14.73 -5.65
CA LYS A 71 7.38 13.61 -6.61
C LYS A 71 6.59 12.40 -6.14
N ASN A 72 6.67 12.06 -4.87
CA ASN A 72 6.08 10.84 -4.31
C ASN A 72 4.74 11.08 -3.61
N LYS A 73 4.27 12.34 -3.54
CA LYS A 73 3.03 12.73 -2.86
C LYS A 73 3.01 12.29 -1.39
N VAL A 74 4.12 12.45 -0.72
CA VAL A 74 4.30 12.19 0.71
C VAL A 74 4.57 13.49 1.45
N SER A 75 4.35 13.54 2.75
CA SER A 75 4.77 14.65 3.58
C SER A 75 6.07 14.28 4.28
N ILE A 76 7.12 15.11 4.16
CA ILE A 76 8.38 14.89 4.86
C ILE A 76 8.62 16.08 5.79
N GLN A 77 8.79 15.81 7.06
CA GLN A 77 9.08 16.81 8.09
C GLN A 77 10.25 16.32 8.94
N SER A 78 11.25 17.16 9.12
CA SER A 78 12.42 16.86 9.95
C SER A 78 12.67 18.01 10.92
N GLY A 79 13.01 17.69 12.15
CA GLY A 79 13.31 18.69 13.14
C GLY A 79 13.38 18.13 14.56
N SER A 80 13.48 19.04 15.54
CA SER A 80 13.42 18.65 16.94
C SER A 80 12.02 18.12 17.28
N ILE A 81 11.94 17.21 18.24
CA ILE A 81 10.68 16.61 18.68
C ILE A 81 9.66 17.69 19.08
N GLU A 82 10.10 18.74 19.74
CA GLU A 82 9.23 19.84 20.16
C GLU A 82 8.63 20.60 18.97
N THR A 83 9.42 20.82 17.93
CA THR A 83 8.96 21.47 16.69
C THR A 83 7.94 20.58 15.97
N LEU A 84 8.22 19.29 15.86
CA LEU A 84 7.34 18.32 15.21
C LEU A 84 6.02 18.18 15.95
N LYS A 85 6.01 18.15 17.29
CA LYS A 85 4.79 18.09 18.09
C LYS A 85 3.89 19.33 17.91
N LYS A 86 4.48 20.49 17.63
CA LYS A 86 3.70 21.71 17.31
C LYS A 86 3.09 21.65 15.92
N SER A 87 3.78 21.04 14.97
CA SER A 87 3.31 20.93 13.57
C SER A 87 2.29 19.80 13.36
N VAL A 88 2.45 18.68 14.09
CA VAL A 88 1.57 17.50 13.98
C VAL A 88 0.54 17.54 15.10
N LYS A 89 -0.74 17.69 14.73
CA LYS A 89 -1.85 17.78 15.71
C LYS A 89 -2.42 16.40 16.10
N ASP A 90 -1.85 15.31 15.61
CA ASP A 90 -2.33 13.97 15.88
C ASP A 90 -1.79 13.42 17.20
N SER A 91 -2.69 12.95 18.11
CA SER A 91 -2.31 12.50 19.45
C SER A 91 -1.41 11.26 19.41
N LYS A 92 -1.71 10.28 18.54
CA LYS A 92 -0.91 9.05 18.46
C LYS A 92 0.49 9.30 17.95
N ILE A 93 0.64 10.22 17.00
CA ILE A 93 1.96 10.60 16.51
C ILE A 93 2.73 11.35 17.60
N ASN A 94 2.06 12.21 18.37
CA ASN A 94 2.68 12.92 19.50
C ASN A 94 3.10 11.96 20.62
N GLU A 95 2.29 10.94 20.96
CA GLU A 95 2.65 9.88 21.90
C GLU A 95 3.90 9.11 21.42
N MET A 96 3.97 8.82 20.12
CA MET A 96 5.15 8.16 19.56
C MET A 96 6.39 9.04 19.62
N LEU A 97 6.26 10.34 19.36
CA LEU A 97 7.35 11.30 19.51
C LEU A 97 7.83 11.40 20.96
N ASP A 98 6.93 11.30 21.95
CA ASP A 98 7.30 11.27 23.37
C ASP A 98 8.06 9.99 23.72
N ALA A 99 7.63 8.84 23.19
CA ALA A 99 8.35 7.59 23.39
C ALA A 99 9.76 7.64 22.79
N ILE A 100 9.91 8.24 21.60
CA ILE A 100 11.22 8.45 20.98
C ILE A 100 12.07 9.41 21.82
N ALA A 101 11.50 10.52 22.31
CA ALA A 101 12.21 11.46 23.19
C ALA A 101 12.77 10.77 24.43
N PHE A 102 11.93 9.95 25.07
CA PHE A 102 12.34 9.17 26.23
C PHE A 102 13.47 8.20 25.91
N GLY A 103 13.35 7.41 24.83
CA GLY A 103 14.41 6.47 24.42
C GLY A 103 15.73 7.16 24.07
N LEU A 104 15.69 8.31 23.37
CA LEU A 104 16.87 9.11 23.07
C LEU A 104 17.53 9.66 24.36
N SER A 105 16.73 10.07 25.36
CA SER A 105 17.24 10.51 26.67
C SER A 105 18.00 9.40 27.41
N GLN A 106 17.60 8.15 27.20
CA GLN A 106 18.26 6.94 27.74
C GLN A 106 19.42 6.46 26.85
N LYS A 107 19.79 7.20 25.79
CA LYS A 107 20.84 6.84 24.83
C LYS A 107 20.58 5.47 24.16
N GLN A 108 19.32 5.12 24.00
CA GLN A 108 18.91 3.89 23.29
C GLN A 108 18.98 4.11 21.79
N ASP A 109 19.40 3.06 21.07
CA ASP A 109 19.26 3.03 19.63
C ASP A 109 17.79 2.72 19.27
N ILE A 110 17.14 3.68 18.63
CA ILE A 110 15.71 3.58 18.32
C ILE A 110 15.58 3.30 16.83
N PRO A 111 15.08 2.11 16.44
CA PRO A 111 14.85 1.80 15.04
C PRO A 111 13.70 2.65 14.45
N ALA A 112 13.68 2.75 13.13
CA ALA A 112 12.53 3.32 12.45
C ALA A 112 11.26 2.54 12.77
N SER A 113 10.15 3.26 12.85
CA SER A 113 8.86 2.68 13.21
C SER A 113 7.74 3.26 12.36
N ILE A 114 6.64 2.51 12.24
CA ILE A 114 5.46 2.94 11.49
C ILE A 114 4.29 3.09 12.44
N GLN A 115 3.72 4.28 12.45
CA GLN A 115 2.55 4.61 13.25
C GLN A 115 1.39 5.08 12.38
N LYS A 116 0.19 4.56 12.65
CA LYS A 116 -1.05 5.08 12.06
C LYS A 116 -1.50 6.30 12.83
N ASN A 117 -2.00 7.31 12.12
CA ASN A 117 -2.65 8.43 12.76
C ASN A 117 -3.97 8.02 13.46
N SER A 118 -4.53 8.90 14.26
CA SER A 118 -5.75 8.64 15.03
C SER A 118 -6.97 8.33 14.15
N SER A 119 -7.09 8.94 12.97
CA SER A 119 -8.17 8.66 12.00
C SER A 119 -7.95 7.36 11.20
N GLY A 120 -6.73 6.83 11.17
CA GLY A 120 -6.40 5.60 10.44
C GLY A 120 -6.30 5.74 8.92
N ASP A 121 -6.31 6.98 8.39
CA ASP A 121 -6.23 7.29 6.96
C ASP A 121 -4.82 7.60 6.47
N SER A 122 -3.87 7.78 7.39
CA SER A 122 -2.46 8.04 7.12
C SER A 122 -1.55 7.18 7.98
N LEU A 123 -0.38 6.84 7.42
CA LEU A 123 0.70 6.14 8.11
C LEU A 123 1.93 7.03 8.10
N TYR A 124 2.65 7.03 9.20
CA TYR A 124 3.88 7.77 9.37
C TYR A 124 5.04 6.80 9.60
N TYR A 125 6.05 6.90 8.74
CA TYR A 125 7.36 6.28 8.96
C TYR A 125 8.22 7.27 9.73
N ILE A 126 8.65 6.89 10.93
CA ILE A 126 9.28 7.78 11.90
C ILE A 126 10.64 7.22 12.27
N TYR A 127 11.68 8.02 12.17
CA TYR A 127 13.02 7.60 12.57
C TYR A 127 13.83 8.75 13.13
N PRO A 128 14.69 8.50 14.14
CA PRO A 128 15.64 9.47 14.65
C PRO A 128 16.81 9.62 13.67
N THR A 129 17.34 10.82 13.59
CA THR A 129 18.58 11.12 12.84
C THR A 129 19.77 11.19 13.80
N LYS A 130 20.99 11.09 13.26
CA LYS A 130 22.22 11.13 14.05
C LYS A 130 22.39 12.42 14.86
N ASP A 131 21.76 13.50 14.40
CA ASP A 131 21.83 14.82 15.04
C ASP A 131 20.84 15.00 16.21
N GLY A 132 20.18 13.92 16.63
CA GLY A 132 19.15 13.97 17.68
C GLY A 132 17.79 14.53 17.22
N ASN A 133 17.66 14.86 15.96
CA ASN A 133 16.38 15.22 15.35
C ASN A 133 15.58 13.97 14.99
N VAL A 134 14.31 14.15 14.66
CA VAL A 134 13.43 13.10 14.17
C VAL A 134 12.90 13.48 12.79
N THR A 135 12.77 12.49 11.90
CA THR A 135 12.12 12.66 10.60
C THR A 135 10.82 11.87 10.59
N LEU A 136 9.77 12.55 10.14
CA LEU A 136 8.44 12.02 9.91
C LEU A 136 8.18 11.98 8.41
N ILE A 137 7.86 10.82 7.86
CA ILE A 137 7.41 10.67 6.48
C ILE A 137 5.97 10.18 6.51
N GLY A 138 5.04 11.06 6.13
CA GLY A 138 3.60 10.78 6.14
C GLY A 138 3.11 10.28 4.79
N PHE A 139 2.43 9.16 4.78
CA PHE A 139 1.84 8.50 3.63
C PHE A 139 0.32 8.46 3.78
N SER A 140 -0.41 9.00 2.80
CA SER A 140 -1.85 8.79 2.73
C SER A 140 -2.15 7.34 2.37
N LYS A 141 -2.97 6.65 3.16
CA LYS A 141 -3.38 5.26 2.91
C LYS A 141 -3.97 5.08 1.52
N LYS A 142 -4.80 6.03 1.07
CA LYS A 142 -5.39 6.03 -0.28
C LYS A 142 -4.28 6.06 -1.35
N GLN A 143 -3.27 6.90 -1.17
CA GLN A 143 -2.17 7.03 -2.13
C GLN A 143 -1.31 5.78 -2.17
N VAL A 144 -1.03 5.17 -1.01
CA VAL A 144 -0.29 3.90 -0.92
C VAL A 144 -1.02 2.81 -1.70
N ILE A 145 -2.34 2.66 -1.52
CA ILE A 145 -3.14 1.64 -2.23
C ILE A 145 -3.08 1.86 -3.76
N ILE A 146 -3.16 3.10 -4.23
CA ILE A 146 -3.14 3.43 -5.66
C ILE A 146 -1.76 3.17 -6.29
N GLN A 147 -0.68 3.34 -5.51
CA GLN A 147 0.70 3.25 -6.00
C GLN A 147 1.42 1.96 -5.60
N MET A 148 0.76 1.05 -4.88
CA MET A 148 1.39 -0.12 -4.27
C MET A 148 2.25 -0.96 -5.23
N ASP A 149 1.92 -0.99 -6.52
CA ASP A 149 2.63 -1.75 -7.54
C ASP A 149 3.65 -0.90 -8.33
N LYS A 150 3.88 0.35 -7.91
CA LYS A 150 4.79 1.27 -8.60
C LYS A 150 6.00 1.59 -7.71
N PRO A 151 7.22 1.63 -8.27
CA PRO A 151 8.37 2.12 -7.53
C PRO A 151 8.23 3.61 -7.21
N LEU A 152 8.90 4.05 -6.15
CA LEU A 152 9.04 5.49 -5.88
C LEU A 152 9.81 6.20 -7.00
N ILE A 153 9.47 7.44 -7.24
CA ILE A 153 10.14 8.29 -8.23
C ILE A 153 11.42 8.85 -7.59
N LYS A 154 12.56 8.49 -8.18
CA LYS A 154 13.89 8.96 -7.77
C LYS A 154 14.15 10.37 -8.23
#